data_b75375377f576ff0f3c112da9957c8ae
#
_entry.id   b75375377f576ff0f3c112da9957c8ae
#
_cell.length_a   1.000
_cell.length_b   1.000
_cell.length_c   1.000
_cell.angle_alpha   90.00
_cell.angle_beta   90.00
_cell.angle_gamma   90.00
#
_symmetry.space_group_name_H-M   'P 1'
#
loop_
_entity.id
_entity.type
_entity.pdbx_description
1 polymer ?
#
loop_
_entity_poly.entity_id
_entity_poly.type
_entity_poly.pdbx_seq_one_letter_code
_entity_poly.pdbx_strand_id
1 'polypeptide(L)'
;MENKNKIKVIIPFYNPGDFLDMCISSVLTQDYENYEVLFIDDCSTDNSYSKIPGCVYKHDENGQPIKDENGELIIIEKHPLLDRTKCLNVMAWKASSRATALPNIHNGIMNFATNPDDIVVILDGDDWLSGKGALSYINDFYNQNPECWMMYGSSKWTDGRRCCSSPYPEYEFKNLRAAPFRISHIRTFRAGLYHKIGEQDNMFSCMKDKEGNWYTMTYDVAMFLPMLEMAGFEHIKHNSKPLYIYNRDNPISDDKVNQQKQWDIHEEINNKSPFKKIESYK
;
A
#
# COMPACT_ATOMS: atom_id res chain seq x y z
N MET A 1 19.27 19.29 10.79
CA MET A 1 18.39 18.20 11.31
C MET A 1 17.88 17.46 10.08
N GLU A 2 18.11 16.16 10.00
CA GLU A 2 17.54 15.36 8.90
C GLU A 2 16.02 15.45 8.96
N ASN A 3 15.41 15.66 7.80
CA ASN A 3 13.96 15.73 7.69
C ASN A 3 13.38 14.32 7.90
N LYS A 4 12.62 14.11 8.96
CA LYS A 4 11.91 12.85 9.21
C LYS A 4 10.57 12.88 8.49
N ASN A 5 10.50 12.34 7.28
CA ASN A 5 9.24 12.20 6.56
C ASN A 5 8.25 11.37 7.38
N LYS A 6 6.95 11.71 7.35
CA LYS A 6 5.92 10.84 7.91
C LYS A 6 5.68 9.67 6.96
N ILE A 7 5.76 8.44 7.47
CA ILE A 7 5.51 7.21 6.70
C ILE A 7 4.20 6.58 7.18
N LYS A 8 3.32 6.27 6.25
CA LYS A 8 2.04 5.58 6.46
C LYS A 8 2.12 4.19 5.85
N VAL A 9 2.19 3.15 6.68
CA VAL A 9 2.18 1.76 6.23
C VAL A 9 0.75 1.26 6.22
N ILE A 10 0.25 0.84 5.06
CA ILE A 10 -1.10 0.30 4.88
C ILE A 10 -0.98 -1.20 4.58
N ILE A 11 -1.64 -2.01 5.39
CA ILE A 11 -1.53 -3.47 5.37
C ILE A 11 -2.91 -4.10 5.19
N PRO A 12 -3.38 -4.30 3.94
CA PRO A 12 -4.57 -5.09 3.70
C PRO A 12 -4.27 -6.57 3.91
N PHE A 13 -5.22 -7.32 4.49
CA PHE A 13 -5.07 -8.77 4.64
C PHE A 13 -6.42 -9.50 4.63
N TYR A 14 -6.38 -10.77 4.21
CA TYR A 14 -7.49 -11.71 4.29
C TYR A 14 -6.97 -13.12 4.54
N ASN A 15 -7.34 -13.71 5.67
CA ASN A 15 -6.94 -15.06 6.10
C ASN A 15 -5.43 -15.34 5.93
N PRO A 16 -4.51 -14.45 6.35
CA PRO A 16 -3.08 -14.65 6.19
C PRO A 16 -2.51 -15.72 7.14
N GLY A 17 -3.29 -16.18 8.13
CA GLY A 17 -2.85 -17.19 9.09
C GLY A 17 -1.61 -16.73 9.88
N ASP A 18 -0.60 -17.60 9.96
CA ASP A 18 0.62 -17.32 10.74
C ASP A 18 1.58 -16.36 10.03
N PHE A 19 1.39 -16.11 8.73
CA PHE A 19 2.21 -15.12 8.00
C PHE A 19 2.00 -13.69 8.53
N LEU A 20 0.81 -13.40 9.07
CA LEU A 20 0.53 -12.10 9.68
C LEU A 20 1.46 -11.80 10.87
N ASP A 21 1.89 -12.79 11.63
CA ASP A 21 2.82 -12.60 12.75
C ASP A 21 4.18 -12.10 12.26
N MET A 22 4.65 -12.60 11.10
CA MET A 22 5.88 -12.14 10.45
C MET A 22 5.72 -10.70 9.95
N CYS A 23 4.58 -10.40 9.32
CA CYS A 23 4.24 -9.06 8.86
C CYS A 23 4.25 -8.05 10.02
N ILE A 24 3.48 -8.32 11.08
CA ILE A 24 3.37 -7.49 12.29
C ILE A 24 4.76 -7.27 12.92
N SER A 25 5.51 -8.35 13.16
CA SER A 25 6.84 -8.27 13.75
C SER A 25 7.78 -7.40 12.92
N SER A 26 7.75 -7.55 11.59
CA SER A 26 8.64 -6.80 10.70
C SER A 26 8.37 -5.29 10.72
N VAL A 27 7.12 -4.89 10.85
CA VAL A 27 6.71 -3.48 10.86
C VAL A 27 6.94 -2.84 12.23
N LEU A 28 6.62 -3.54 13.32
CA LEU A 28 6.70 -2.98 14.67
C LEU A 28 8.13 -2.94 15.24
N THR A 29 9.08 -3.59 14.58
CA THR A 29 10.51 -3.59 15.00
C THR A 29 11.39 -2.66 14.17
N GLN A 30 10.80 -1.73 13.39
CA GLN A 30 11.57 -0.80 12.57
C GLN A 30 12.35 0.22 13.42
N ASP A 31 13.55 0.56 12.95
CA ASP A 31 14.44 1.57 13.58
C ASP A 31 14.07 3.01 13.12
N TYR A 32 12.81 3.27 12.88
CA TYR A 32 12.29 4.56 12.45
C TYR A 32 11.11 4.96 13.33
N GLU A 33 11.02 6.22 13.75
CA GLU A 33 10.04 6.65 14.76
C GLU A 33 8.82 7.36 14.16
N ASN A 34 9.00 8.07 13.00
CA ASN A 34 7.95 8.90 12.42
C ASN A 34 7.08 8.12 11.42
N TYR A 35 6.51 7.00 11.86
CA TYR A 35 5.60 6.21 11.03
C TYR A 35 4.32 5.84 11.78
N GLU A 36 3.31 5.47 11.04
CA GLU A 36 2.04 4.92 11.51
C GLU A 36 1.66 3.73 10.65
N VAL A 37 0.96 2.77 11.25
CA VAL A 37 0.54 1.52 10.59
C VAL A 37 -0.96 1.39 10.65
N LEU A 38 -1.57 1.07 9.51
CA LEU A 38 -2.97 0.71 9.41
C LEU A 38 -3.10 -0.72 8.89
N PHE A 39 -3.58 -1.62 9.74
CA PHE A 39 -4.01 -2.95 9.35
C PHE A 39 -5.47 -2.93 8.90
N ILE A 40 -5.77 -3.53 7.75
CA ILE A 40 -7.13 -3.57 7.20
C ILE A 40 -7.51 -5.04 6.98
N ASP A 41 -8.34 -5.56 7.87
CA ASP A 41 -8.90 -6.91 7.78
C ASP A 41 -10.07 -6.92 6.78
N ASP A 42 -9.90 -7.61 5.67
CA ASP A 42 -10.92 -7.79 4.62
C ASP A 42 -11.96 -8.87 5.00
N CYS A 43 -12.48 -8.82 6.22
CA CYS A 43 -13.46 -9.79 6.74
C CYS A 43 -12.90 -11.21 6.86
N SER A 44 -11.69 -11.36 7.45
CA SER A 44 -11.09 -12.68 7.71
C SER A 44 -11.98 -13.57 8.57
N THR A 45 -11.95 -14.84 8.27
CA THR A 45 -12.68 -15.91 8.99
C THR A 45 -11.79 -16.73 9.93
N ASP A 46 -10.48 -16.48 9.87
CA ASP A 46 -9.48 -17.02 10.79
C ASP A 46 -9.28 -16.08 12.01
N ASN A 47 -8.31 -16.38 12.86
CA ASN A 47 -8.01 -15.60 14.06
C ASN A 47 -7.08 -14.41 13.79
N SER A 48 -6.80 -14.05 12.52
CA SER A 48 -5.80 -13.06 12.15
C SER A 48 -6.07 -11.69 12.76
N TYR A 49 -7.31 -11.22 12.77
CA TYR A 49 -7.64 -9.92 13.35
C TYR A 49 -7.24 -9.80 14.83
N SER A 50 -7.39 -10.88 15.60
CA SER A 50 -7.04 -10.89 17.04
C SER A 50 -5.53 -10.84 17.31
N LYS A 51 -4.70 -11.09 16.31
CA LYS A 51 -3.24 -11.01 16.40
C LYS A 51 -2.71 -9.58 16.30
N ILE A 52 -3.52 -8.63 15.79
CA ILE A 52 -3.07 -7.24 15.59
C ILE A 52 -2.91 -6.58 16.95
N PRO A 53 -1.70 -6.10 17.29
CA PRO A 53 -1.49 -5.31 18.47
C PRO A 53 -2.10 -3.94 18.28
N GLY A 54 -3.02 -3.51 19.13
CA GLY A 54 -3.59 -2.17 19.01
C GLY A 54 -4.88 -1.98 19.77
N CYS A 55 -5.39 -0.78 19.68
CA CYS A 55 -6.73 -0.45 20.12
C CYS A 55 -7.70 -0.72 18.98
N VAL A 56 -8.75 -1.47 19.24
CA VAL A 56 -9.89 -1.56 18.32
C VAL A 56 -10.72 -0.30 18.51
N TYR A 57 -10.84 0.50 17.45
CA TYR A 57 -11.65 1.71 17.47
C TYR A 57 -13.11 1.40 17.11
N LYS A 58 -14.02 2.18 17.69
CA LYS A 58 -15.43 2.11 17.33
C LYS A 58 -15.63 2.69 15.93
N HIS A 59 -16.35 1.97 15.06
CA HIS A 59 -16.68 2.40 13.71
C HIS A 59 -18.18 2.62 13.55
N ASP A 60 -18.57 3.49 12.65
CA ASP A 60 -19.96 3.66 12.21
C ASP A 60 -20.36 2.57 11.19
N GLU A 61 -21.60 2.64 10.71
CA GLU A 61 -22.16 1.71 9.73
C GLU A 61 -21.44 1.73 8.35
N ASN A 62 -20.66 2.79 8.09
CA ASN A 62 -19.86 2.94 6.86
C ASN A 62 -18.39 2.54 7.07
N GLY A 63 -18.04 2.01 8.26
CA GLY A 63 -16.66 1.63 8.60
C GLY A 63 -15.74 2.81 8.95
N GLN A 64 -16.29 4.01 9.18
CA GLN A 64 -15.49 5.16 9.59
C GLN A 64 -15.28 5.16 11.11
N PRO A 65 -14.05 5.45 11.60
CA PRO A 65 -13.79 5.52 13.03
C PRO A 65 -14.57 6.69 13.67
N ILE A 66 -15.29 6.40 14.75
CA ILE A 66 -16.07 7.36 15.51
C ILE A 66 -15.16 8.10 16.49
N LYS A 67 -15.30 9.43 16.53
CA LYS A 67 -14.63 10.29 17.50
C LYS A 67 -15.59 10.67 18.63
N ASP A 68 -15.02 10.90 19.81
CA ASP A 68 -15.74 11.44 20.96
C ASP A 68 -15.95 12.99 20.84
N GLU A 69 -16.54 13.57 21.87
CA GLU A 69 -16.77 15.03 21.96
C GLU A 69 -15.51 15.90 21.96
N ASN A 70 -14.34 15.30 22.27
CA ASN A 70 -13.04 15.96 22.26
C ASN A 70 -12.29 15.76 20.93
N GLY A 71 -12.89 15.02 19.98
CA GLY A 71 -12.29 14.69 18.70
C GLY A 71 -11.31 13.50 18.75
N GLU A 72 -11.26 12.76 19.86
CA GLU A 72 -10.44 11.57 20.02
C GLU A 72 -11.17 10.31 19.57
N LEU A 73 -10.42 9.35 19.02
CA LEU A 73 -10.97 8.07 18.55
C LEU A 73 -11.48 7.22 19.71
N ILE A 74 -12.73 6.75 19.63
CA ILE A 74 -13.33 5.89 20.66
C ILE A 74 -12.75 4.49 20.57
N ILE A 75 -12.08 4.05 21.64
CA ILE A 75 -11.47 2.71 21.77
C ILE A 75 -12.49 1.79 22.42
N ILE A 76 -12.83 0.67 21.74
CA ILE A 76 -13.75 -0.35 22.27
C ILE A 76 -13.03 -1.57 22.86
N GLU A 77 -11.80 -1.85 22.42
CA GLU A 77 -11.00 -2.98 22.91
C GLU A 77 -9.50 -2.62 22.94
N LYS A 78 -8.79 -3.09 23.97
CA LYS A 78 -7.33 -2.94 24.10
C LYS A 78 -6.69 -4.31 24.09
N HIS A 79 -5.77 -4.52 23.14
CA HIS A 79 -5.04 -5.78 23.07
C HIS A 79 -4.04 -5.89 24.24
N PRO A 80 -3.98 -7.05 24.97
CA PRO A 80 -3.19 -7.19 26.19
C PRO A 80 -1.66 -7.21 25.98
N LEU A 81 -1.17 -7.37 24.76
CA LEU A 81 0.26 -7.48 24.45
C LEU A 81 0.95 -6.13 24.19
N LEU A 82 0.27 -5.01 24.44
CA LEU A 82 0.78 -3.68 24.12
C LEU A 82 1.49 -3.03 25.31
N ASP A 83 2.79 -2.91 25.20
CA ASP A 83 3.53 -1.83 25.85
C ASP A 83 3.05 -0.48 25.23
N ARG A 84 2.22 0.24 25.98
CA ARG A 84 1.58 1.50 25.55
C ARG A 84 2.54 2.55 24.98
N THR A 85 3.84 2.45 25.26
CA THR A 85 4.85 3.40 24.82
C THR A 85 5.23 3.21 23.35
N LYS A 86 4.96 2.04 22.76
CA LYS A 86 5.34 1.71 21.36
C LYS A 86 4.16 1.66 20.38
N CYS A 87 2.93 1.69 20.86
CA CYS A 87 1.74 1.40 20.04
C CYS A 87 0.80 2.57 19.77
N LEU A 88 1.22 3.78 20.02
CA LEU A 88 0.49 4.99 19.63
C LEU A 88 0.29 5.13 18.12
N ASN A 89 0.98 4.30 17.32
CA ASN A 89 1.07 4.42 15.87
C ASN A 89 0.40 3.27 15.11
N VAL A 90 -0.38 2.41 15.78
CA VAL A 90 -1.05 1.26 15.13
C VAL A 90 -2.56 1.44 15.15
N MET A 91 -3.18 1.33 13.99
CA MET A 91 -4.62 1.30 13.81
C MET A 91 -5.04 -0.01 13.13
N ALA A 92 -6.24 -0.47 13.42
CA ALA A 92 -6.83 -1.64 12.78
C ALA A 92 -8.27 -1.34 12.36
N TRP A 93 -8.58 -1.63 11.10
CA TRP A 93 -9.94 -1.60 10.57
C TRP A 93 -10.37 -3.01 10.21
N LYS A 94 -11.64 -3.32 10.45
CA LYS A 94 -12.24 -4.58 10.04
C LYS A 94 -13.42 -4.30 9.11
N ALA A 95 -13.34 -4.81 7.89
CA ALA A 95 -14.45 -4.72 6.94
C ALA A 95 -15.64 -5.57 7.40
N SER A 96 -16.84 -5.05 7.20
CA SER A 96 -18.09 -5.78 7.49
C SER A 96 -18.40 -6.88 6.47
N SER A 97 -17.83 -6.76 5.27
CA SER A 97 -17.93 -7.72 4.19
C SER A 97 -16.64 -7.71 3.37
N ARG A 98 -16.37 -8.80 2.67
CA ARG A 98 -15.17 -8.90 1.83
C ARG A 98 -15.24 -7.92 0.66
N ALA A 99 -14.25 -7.06 0.54
CA ALA A 99 -14.14 -6.02 -0.47
C ALA A 99 -12.96 -6.21 -1.44
N THR A 100 -12.00 -7.06 -1.10
CA THR A 100 -10.68 -7.25 -1.75
C THR A 100 -9.65 -6.15 -1.43
N ALA A 101 -8.40 -6.33 -1.87
CA ALA A 101 -7.30 -5.44 -1.48
C ALA A 101 -7.48 -4.00 -1.99
N LEU A 102 -7.90 -3.81 -3.23
CA LEU A 102 -7.93 -2.50 -3.87
C LEU A 102 -8.82 -1.47 -3.16
N PRO A 103 -10.12 -1.72 -2.89
CA PRO A 103 -10.96 -0.78 -2.15
C PRO A 103 -10.49 -0.57 -0.70
N ASN A 104 -9.92 -1.57 -0.06
CA ASN A 104 -9.34 -1.44 1.28
C ASN A 104 -8.13 -0.51 1.28
N ILE A 105 -7.21 -0.66 0.33
CA ILE A 105 -6.06 0.22 0.15
C ILE A 105 -6.54 1.65 -0.18
N HIS A 106 -7.50 1.79 -1.11
CA HIS A 106 -8.10 3.09 -1.45
C HIS A 106 -8.64 3.80 -0.21
N ASN A 107 -9.48 3.14 0.57
CA ASN A 107 -10.03 3.70 1.81
C ASN A 107 -8.92 4.03 2.82
N GLY A 108 -7.91 3.18 2.94
CA GLY A 108 -6.74 3.43 3.77
C GLY A 108 -6.01 4.70 3.35
N ILE A 109 -5.72 4.90 2.07
CA ILE A 109 -5.03 6.10 1.59
C ILE A 109 -5.90 7.34 1.85
N MET A 110 -7.17 7.31 1.44
CA MET A 110 -8.07 8.47 1.51
C MET A 110 -8.36 8.93 2.94
N ASN A 111 -8.38 8.02 3.93
CA ASN A 111 -8.78 8.34 5.31
C ASN A 111 -7.62 8.33 6.32
N PHE A 112 -6.50 7.69 6.00
CA PHE A 112 -5.37 7.55 6.91
C PHE A 112 -4.12 8.33 6.45
N ALA A 113 -3.85 8.41 5.14
CA ALA A 113 -2.74 9.15 4.57
C ALA A 113 -3.23 10.47 3.92
N THR A 114 -3.82 11.34 4.72
CA THR A 114 -4.52 12.55 4.25
C THR A 114 -3.59 13.73 3.94
N ASN A 115 -2.37 13.74 4.50
CA ASN A 115 -1.39 14.76 4.17
C ASN A 115 -0.68 14.40 2.85
N PRO A 116 -0.67 15.28 1.83
CA PRO A 116 -0.06 14.99 0.53
C PRO A 116 1.45 14.67 0.61
N ASP A 117 2.14 15.14 1.62
CA ASP A 117 3.58 14.88 1.84
C ASP A 117 3.86 13.56 2.56
N ASP A 118 2.85 12.85 3.09
CA ASP A 118 3.05 11.53 3.69
C ASP A 118 3.60 10.55 2.64
N ILE A 119 4.54 9.70 3.07
CA ILE A 119 5.01 8.59 2.25
C ILE A 119 4.15 7.38 2.57
N VAL A 120 3.38 6.91 1.61
CA VAL A 120 2.60 5.67 1.71
C VAL A 120 3.48 4.48 1.36
N VAL A 121 3.40 3.43 2.16
CA VAL A 121 4.00 2.11 1.92
C VAL A 121 2.87 1.09 1.89
N ILE A 122 2.72 0.36 0.80
CA ILE A 122 1.79 -0.78 0.74
C ILE A 122 2.56 -2.05 1.06
N LEU A 123 2.07 -2.78 2.07
CA LEU A 123 2.62 -4.06 2.51
C LEU A 123 1.50 -5.08 2.61
N ASP A 124 1.56 -6.15 1.83
CA ASP A 124 0.55 -7.21 1.87
C ASP A 124 0.69 -8.00 3.18
N GLY A 125 -0.44 -8.39 3.79
CA GLY A 125 -0.45 -8.94 5.16
C GLY A 125 0.13 -10.35 5.30
N ASP A 126 0.44 -11.01 4.19
CA ASP A 126 1.17 -12.28 4.13
C ASP A 126 2.66 -12.12 3.77
N ASP A 127 3.11 -10.88 3.59
CA ASP A 127 4.48 -10.49 3.27
C ASP A 127 5.11 -9.70 4.45
N TRP A 128 6.41 -9.35 4.39
CA TRP A 128 7.07 -8.58 5.44
C TRP A 128 8.23 -7.72 4.96
N LEU A 129 8.61 -6.72 5.77
CA LEU A 129 9.75 -5.86 5.51
C LEU A 129 11.07 -6.60 5.74
N SER A 130 12.07 -6.34 4.89
CA SER A 130 13.39 -6.96 4.96
C SER A 130 14.27 -6.24 5.98
N GLY A 131 14.14 -6.64 7.27
CA GLY A 131 14.96 -6.12 8.38
C GLY A 131 14.46 -4.81 8.95
N LYS A 132 15.11 -4.38 10.05
CA LYS A 132 14.67 -3.24 10.88
C LYS A 132 14.90 -1.86 10.24
N GLY A 133 15.78 -1.75 9.29
CA GLY A 133 16.16 -0.48 8.64
C GLY A 133 15.39 -0.17 7.36
N ALA A 134 14.28 -0.84 7.07
CA ALA A 134 13.56 -0.62 5.81
C ALA A 134 12.92 0.77 5.75
N LEU A 135 12.24 1.20 6.81
CA LEU A 135 11.60 2.53 6.87
C LEU A 135 12.63 3.66 6.96
N SER A 136 13.73 3.49 7.71
CA SER A 136 14.83 4.45 7.73
C SER A 136 15.41 4.64 6.33
N TYR A 137 15.64 3.54 5.61
CA TYR A 137 16.13 3.61 4.24
C TYR A 137 15.16 4.35 3.29
N ILE A 138 13.85 4.11 3.41
CA ILE A 138 12.84 4.83 2.62
C ILE A 138 12.92 6.32 2.92
N ASN A 139 12.98 6.72 4.19
CA ASN A 139 13.16 8.13 4.58
C ASN A 139 14.39 8.76 3.93
N ASP A 140 15.54 8.10 4.03
CA ASP A 140 16.81 8.59 3.49
C ASP A 140 16.76 8.68 1.97
N PHE A 141 16.12 7.70 1.31
CA PHE A 141 15.95 7.71 -0.13
C PHE A 141 15.16 8.94 -0.61
N TYR A 142 14.03 9.25 0.03
CA TYR A 142 13.23 10.45 -0.31
C TYR A 142 13.95 11.75 0.06
N ASN A 143 14.74 11.78 1.12
CA ASN A 143 15.56 12.95 1.46
C ASN A 143 16.69 13.20 0.45
N GLN A 144 17.29 12.14 -0.08
CA GLN A 144 18.34 12.22 -1.11
C GLN A 144 17.78 12.49 -2.52
N ASN A 145 16.48 12.26 -2.72
CA ASN A 145 15.80 12.44 -3.99
C ASN A 145 14.51 13.28 -3.79
N PRO A 146 14.63 14.57 -3.49
CA PRO A 146 13.48 15.42 -3.15
C PRO A 146 12.45 15.55 -4.30
N GLU A 147 12.88 15.32 -5.54
CA GLU A 147 12.01 15.27 -6.72
C GLU A 147 11.22 13.96 -6.84
N CYS A 148 11.51 12.96 -6.01
CA CYS A 148 10.86 11.65 -6.07
C CYS A 148 9.44 11.70 -5.49
N TRP A 149 8.46 11.37 -6.31
CA TRP A 149 7.07 11.23 -5.89
C TRP A 149 6.68 9.77 -5.69
N MET A 150 7.33 8.85 -6.40
CA MET A 150 7.12 7.42 -6.26
C MET A 150 8.44 6.66 -6.38
N MET A 151 8.68 5.75 -5.44
CA MET A 151 9.77 4.79 -5.48
C MET A 151 9.18 3.37 -5.53
N TYR A 152 9.71 2.55 -6.40
CA TYR A 152 9.44 1.12 -6.45
C TYR A 152 10.76 0.35 -6.48
N GLY A 153 10.70 -0.92 -6.10
CA GLY A 153 11.96 -1.63 -5.98
C GLY A 153 11.90 -3.12 -6.18
N SER A 154 12.99 -3.72 -5.75
CA SER A 154 13.21 -5.14 -5.79
C SER A 154 12.80 -5.79 -4.47
N SER A 155 12.24 -6.98 -4.53
CA SER A 155 11.95 -7.82 -3.37
C SER A 155 12.85 -9.06 -3.36
N LYS A 156 12.94 -9.69 -2.20
CA LYS A 156 13.38 -11.08 -2.08
C LYS A 156 12.16 -11.97 -1.92
N TRP A 157 12.24 -13.18 -2.40
CA TRP A 157 11.26 -14.22 -2.15
C TRP A 157 11.67 -15.09 -0.98
N THR A 158 10.72 -15.76 -0.34
CA THR A 158 11.02 -16.68 0.77
C THR A 158 11.96 -17.82 0.37
N ASP A 159 11.96 -18.21 -0.91
CA ASP A 159 12.88 -19.22 -1.47
C ASP A 159 14.29 -18.68 -1.79
N GLY A 160 14.59 -17.42 -1.43
CA GLY A 160 15.88 -16.76 -1.62
C GLY A 160 16.09 -16.09 -2.99
N ARG A 161 15.20 -16.32 -3.96
CA ARG A 161 15.26 -15.62 -5.25
C ARG A 161 14.97 -14.14 -5.08
N ARG A 162 15.42 -13.33 -6.05
CA ARG A 162 15.09 -11.91 -6.12
C ARG A 162 14.07 -11.69 -7.22
N CYS A 163 13.04 -10.93 -6.93
CA CYS A 163 12.17 -10.40 -7.97
C CYS A 163 12.92 -9.32 -8.75
N CYS A 164 13.00 -9.50 -10.05
CA CYS A 164 13.71 -8.60 -10.95
C CYS A 164 12.78 -7.46 -11.39
N SER A 165 12.53 -6.47 -10.54
CA SER A 165 12.09 -5.19 -11.06
C SER A 165 13.26 -4.48 -11.73
N SER A 166 12.98 -3.63 -12.69
CA SER A 166 14.00 -2.86 -13.40
C SER A 166 13.55 -1.40 -13.55
N PRO A 167 14.48 -0.45 -13.67
CA PRO A 167 14.11 0.92 -13.94
C PRO A 167 13.36 1.04 -15.26
N TYR A 168 12.36 1.90 -15.31
CA TYR A 168 11.75 2.30 -16.57
C TYR A 168 12.76 3.13 -17.38
N PRO A 169 12.99 2.82 -18.65
CA PRO A 169 13.67 3.72 -19.53
C PRO A 169 12.73 4.88 -19.93
N GLU A 170 13.27 6.06 -20.11
CA GLU A 170 12.49 7.29 -20.38
C GLU A 170 11.55 7.16 -21.60
N TYR A 171 11.99 6.45 -22.64
CA TYR A 171 11.19 6.29 -23.86
C TYR A 171 9.88 5.53 -23.63
N GLU A 172 9.78 4.67 -22.60
CA GLU A 172 8.54 3.94 -22.27
C GLU A 172 7.45 4.87 -21.72
N PHE A 173 7.83 6.03 -21.16
CA PHE A 173 6.86 7.04 -20.69
C PHE A 173 6.07 7.71 -21.82
N LYS A 174 6.48 7.53 -23.10
CA LYS A 174 5.67 7.97 -24.24
C LYS A 174 4.40 7.14 -24.42
N ASN A 175 4.40 5.89 -23.96
CA ASN A 175 3.23 5.00 -23.98
C ASN A 175 3.37 3.91 -22.92
N LEU A 176 3.14 4.28 -21.65
CA LEU A 176 3.25 3.36 -20.51
C LEU A 176 2.28 2.18 -20.59
N ARG A 177 1.11 2.37 -21.22
CA ARG A 177 0.09 1.32 -21.34
C ARG A 177 0.45 0.22 -22.34
N ALA A 178 1.40 0.47 -23.24
CA ALA A 178 1.98 -0.53 -24.12
C ALA A 178 3.34 -1.06 -23.63
N ALA A 179 3.92 -0.44 -22.61
CA ALA A 179 5.18 -0.85 -22.03
C ALA A 179 4.99 -2.01 -21.03
N PRO A 180 6.02 -2.83 -20.79
CA PRO A 180 5.99 -3.82 -19.72
C PRO A 180 5.79 -3.13 -18.36
N PHE A 181 4.88 -3.65 -17.53
CA PHE A 181 4.71 -3.16 -16.16
C PHE A 181 5.90 -3.59 -15.30
N ARG A 182 6.65 -2.61 -14.76
CA ARG A 182 7.93 -2.84 -14.07
C ARG A 182 7.84 -2.61 -12.56
N ILE A 183 6.69 -2.13 -12.05
CA ILE A 183 6.51 -1.85 -10.63
C ILE A 183 6.49 -3.17 -9.85
N SER A 184 7.38 -3.29 -8.88
CA SER A 184 7.41 -4.39 -7.92
C SER A 184 7.60 -3.86 -6.51
N HIS A 185 7.53 -4.74 -5.52
CA HIS A 185 7.74 -4.41 -4.12
C HIS A 185 9.21 -3.99 -3.85
N ILE A 186 9.50 -3.05 -2.95
CA ILE A 186 8.53 -2.31 -2.15
C ILE A 186 7.95 -1.17 -3.00
N ARG A 187 6.68 -0.84 -2.77
CA ARG A 187 5.97 0.22 -3.49
C ARG A 187 5.69 1.35 -2.53
N THR A 188 6.24 2.53 -2.81
CA THR A 188 6.04 3.72 -1.97
C THR A 188 5.76 4.94 -2.83
N PHE A 189 4.97 5.88 -2.32
CA PHE A 189 4.63 7.10 -3.04
C PHE A 189 4.18 8.20 -2.09
N ARG A 190 4.25 9.46 -2.54
CA ARG A 190 3.64 10.59 -1.84
C ARG A 190 2.12 10.48 -1.93
N ALA A 191 1.43 10.58 -0.79
CA ALA A 191 -0.02 10.42 -0.72
C ALA A 191 -0.77 11.37 -1.68
N GLY A 192 -0.27 12.60 -1.84
CA GLY A 192 -0.84 13.56 -2.77
C GLY A 192 -0.87 13.07 -4.21
N LEU A 193 0.13 12.29 -4.65
CA LEU A 193 0.12 11.72 -6.01
C LEU A 193 -1.09 10.80 -6.23
N TYR A 194 -1.46 10.00 -5.23
CA TYR A 194 -2.67 9.18 -5.29
C TYR A 194 -3.94 10.03 -5.25
N HIS A 195 -3.99 11.05 -4.40
CA HIS A 195 -5.15 11.95 -4.30
C HIS A 195 -5.44 12.66 -5.63
N LYS A 196 -4.40 12.98 -6.43
CA LYS A 196 -4.54 13.58 -7.77
C LYS A 196 -5.27 12.68 -8.78
N ILE A 197 -5.34 11.36 -8.54
CA ILE A 197 -6.22 10.49 -9.35
C ILE A 197 -7.66 10.99 -9.28
N GLY A 198 -8.16 11.27 -8.06
CA GLY A 198 -9.52 11.76 -7.85
C GLY A 198 -9.82 13.14 -8.47
N GLU A 199 -8.81 13.96 -8.72
CA GLU A 199 -8.98 15.24 -9.42
C GLU A 199 -9.20 15.07 -10.94
N GLN A 200 -8.62 14.03 -11.55
CA GLN A 200 -8.82 13.71 -12.97
C GLN A 200 -9.94 12.69 -13.21
N ASP A 201 -10.20 11.83 -12.25
CA ASP A 201 -11.22 10.78 -12.27
C ASP A 201 -11.87 10.68 -10.88
N ASN A 202 -12.84 11.56 -10.60
CA ASN A 202 -13.48 11.69 -9.29
C ASN A 202 -14.23 10.42 -8.84
N MET A 203 -14.55 9.51 -9.74
CA MET A 203 -15.19 8.23 -9.44
C MET A 203 -14.19 7.08 -9.31
N PHE A 204 -12.90 7.34 -9.50
CA PHE A 204 -11.86 6.31 -9.56
C PHE A 204 -12.23 5.17 -10.53
N SER A 205 -12.80 5.52 -11.67
CA SER A 205 -13.23 4.55 -12.70
C SER A 205 -12.04 3.81 -13.31
N CYS A 206 -10.82 4.39 -13.23
CA CYS A 206 -9.58 3.73 -13.61
C CYS A 206 -9.31 2.44 -12.81
N MET A 207 -9.89 2.31 -11.61
CA MET A 207 -9.74 1.17 -10.69
C MET A 207 -10.96 0.25 -10.68
N LYS A 208 -11.90 0.44 -11.61
CA LYS A 208 -13.17 -0.30 -11.67
C LYS A 208 -13.38 -0.91 -13.04
N ASP A 209 -14.12 -2.02 -13.07
CA ASP A 209 -14.57 -2.64 -14.30
C ASP A 209 -15.66 -1.80 -15.01
N LYS A 210 -16.09 -2.24 -16.16
CA LYS A 210 -17.14 -1.56 -16.96
C LYS A 210 -18.52 -1.53 -16.29
N GLU A 211 -18.75 -2.41 -15.31
CA GLU A 211 -19.95 -2.43 -14.48
C GLU A 211 -19.84 -1.48 -13.26
N GLY A 212 -18.68 -0.86 -13.03
CA GLY A 212 -18.41 0.05 -11.93
C GLY A 212 -17.96 -0.63 -10.63
N ASN A 213 -17.67 -1.94 -10.65
CA ASN A 213 -17.15 -2.67 -9.50
C ASN A 213 -15.62 -2.51 -9.43
N TRP A 214 -15.09 -2.44 -8.22
CA TRP A 214 -13.64 -2.43 -8.02
C TRP A 214 -12.99 -3.70 -8.56
N TYR A 215 -11.82 -3.56 -9.20
CA TYR A 215 -11.03 -4.72 -9.60
C TYR A 215 -10.67 -5.55 -8.37
N THR A 216 -10.92 -6.86 -8.48
CA THR A 216 -10.70 -7.80 -7.37
C THR A 216 -9.26 -8.33 -7.31
N MET A 217 -8.47 -8.08 -8.34
CA MET A 217 -7.07 -8.49 -8.51
C MET A 217 -6.31 -7.39 -9.23
N THR A 218 -4.98 -7.52 -9.36
CA THR A 218 -4.16 -6.60 -10.16
C THR A 218 -4.23 -5.15 -9.66
N TYR A 219 -4.41 -4.98 -8.34
CA TYR A 219 -4.53 -3.66 -7.72
C TYR A 219 -3.31 -2.78 -7.99
N ASP A 220 -2.14 -3.41 -8.13
CA ASP A 220 -0.89 -2.74 -8.43
C ASP A 220 -0.93 -2.01 -9.78
N VAL A 221 -1.36 -2.66 -10.86
CA VAL A 221 -1.50 -2.00 -12.15
C VAL A 221 -2.56 -0.90 -12.08
N ALA A 222 -3.72 -1.20 -11.48
CA ALA A 222 -4.84 -0.26 -11.38
C ALA A 222 -4.48 1.06 -10.65
N MET A 223 -3.65 0.97 -9.61
CA MET A 223 -3.22 2.14 -8.82
C MET A 223 -1.98 2.82 -9.41
N PHE A 224 -0.97 2.03 -9.76
CA PHE A 224 0.35 2.58 -10.07
C PHE A 224 0.46 3.08 -11.50
N LEU A 225 -0.29 2.53 -12.45
CA LEU A 225 -0.26 3.03 -13.83
C LEU A 225 -0.74 4.49 -13.95
N PRO A 226 -1.89 4.90 -13.36
CA PRO A 226 -2.29 6.31 -13.30
C PRO A 226 -1.24 7.20 -12.61
N MET A 227 -0.65 6.75 -11.50
CA MET A 227 0.38 7.51 -10.80
C MET A 227 1.66 7.68 -11.62
N LEU A 228 2.09 6.65 -12.39
CA LEU A 228 3.21 6.75 -13.33
C LEU A 228 2.95 7.80 -14.40
N GLU A 229 1.76 7.77 -15.01
CA GLU A 229 1.36 8.70 -16.06
C GLU A 229 1.34 10.15 -15.57
N MET A 230 0.79 10.37 -14.36
CA MET A 230 0.72 11.71 -13.76
C MET A 230 2.08 12.24 -13.32
N ALA A 231 2.93 11.39 -12.74
CA ALA A 231 4.23 11.81 -12.23
C ALA A 231 5.24 12.11 -13.35
N GLY A 232 5.20 11.36 -14.46
CA GLY A 232 6.24 11.44 -15.48
C GLY A 232 7.56 10.80 -15.02
N PHE A 233 8.48 10.62 -15.95
CA PHE A 233 9.74 9.90 -15.74
C PHE A 233 10.62 10.51 -14.64
N GLU A 234 10.66 11.83 -14.56
CA GLU A 234 11.54 12.58 -13.64
C GLU A 234 11.22 12.34 -12.15
N HIS A 235 9.97 12.02 -11.82
CA HIS A 235 9.51 11.86 -10.44
C HIS A 235 9.40 10.40 -9.99
N ILE A 236 9.80 9.45 -10.85
CA ILE A 236 9.77 8.02 -10.55
C ILE A 236 11.19 7.51 -10.36
N LYS A 237 11.43 6.79 -9.27
CA LYS A 237 12.75 6.22 -8.98
C LYS A 237 12.67 4.73 -8.72
N HIS A 238 13.64 4.00 -9.27
CA HIS A 238 13.82 2.58 -9.00
C HIS A 238 14.84 2.38 -7.87
N ASN A 239 14.49 1.53 -6.91
CA ASN A 239 15.38 1.08 -5.84
C ASN A 239 15.79 -0.38 -6.06
N SER A 240 17.10 -0.65 -6.17
CA SER A 240 17.64 -2.00 -6.35
C SER A 240 17.83 -2.76 -5.03
N LYS A 241 17.80 -2.07 -3.87
CA LYS A 241 17.93 -2.71 -2.56
C LYS A 241 16.64 -3.42 -2.19
N PRO A 242 16.66 -4.74 -1.92
CA PRO A 242 15.44 -5.45 -1.52
C PRO A 242 15.06 -5.08 -0.08
N LEU A 243 13.95 -4.35 0.06
CA LEU A 243 13.39 -3.92 1.35
C LEU A 243 12.16 -4.73 1.75
N TYR A 244 11.78 -5.69 0.93
CA TYR A 244 10.54 -6.45 1.02
C TYR A 244 10.80 -7.94 0.83
N ILE A 245 10.16 -8.78 1.63
CA ILE A 245 10.17 -10.23 1.47
C ILE A 245 8.79 -10.65 0.96
N TYR A 246 8.77 -11.17 -0.27
CA TYR A 246 7.56 -11.69 -0.90
C TYR A 246 7.38 -13.17 -0.54
N ASN A 247 6.25 -13.49 0.06
CA ASN A 247 5.95 -14.83 0.53
C ASN A 247 5.44 -15.71 -0.61
N ARG A 248 6.28 -16.64 -1.06
CA ARG A 248 5.91 -17.63 -2.07
C ARG A 248 5.27 -18.90 -1.50
N ASP A 249 5.21 -19.02 -0.16
CA ASP A 249 4.69 -20.21 0.50
C ASP A 249 3.17 -20.15 0.68
N ASN A 250 2.56 -18.94 0.61
CA ASN A 250 1.11 -18.80 0.68
C ASN A 250 0.43 -19.49 -0.53
N PRO A 251 -0.41 -20.54 -0.30
CA PRO A 251 -1.04 -21.28 -1.39
C PRO A 251 -2.17 -20.53 -2.09
N ILE A 252 -2.74 -19.50 -1.43
CA ILE A 252 -3.88 -18.73 -1.93
C ILE A 252 -3.48 -17.44 -2.64
N SER A 253 -2.18 -17.23 -2.90
CA SER A 253 -1.70 -16.06 -3.65
C SER A 253 -2.38 -15.96 -5.03
N ASP A 254 -2.82 -14.78 -5.39
CA ASP A 254 -3.59 -14.50 -6.61
C ASP A 254 -2.91 -14.99 -7.89
N ASP A 255 -1.59 -14.85 -7.99
CA ASP A 255 -0.79 -15.29 -9.11
C ASP A 255 -0.77 -16.83 -9.33
N LYS A 256 -1.15 -17.60 -8.30
CA LYS A 256 -1.27 -19.06 -8.36
C LYS A 256 -2.67 -19.53 -8.74
N VAL A 257 -3.69 -18.76 -8.36
CA VAL A 257 -5.08 -19.22 -8.37
C VAL A 257 -5.84 -18.77 -9.62
N ASN A 258 -5.52 -17.60 -10.20
CA ASN A 258 -6.35 -16.98 -11.24
C ASN A 258 -5.55 -16.16 -12.28
N GLN A 259 -4.51 -16.74 -12.87
CA GLN A 259 -3.66 -16.04 -13.85
C GLN A 259 -4.45 -15.43 -15.03
N GLN A 260 -5.42 -16.18 -15.60
CA GLN A 260 -6.19 -15.67 -16.74
C GLN A 260 -6.96 -14.40 -16.36
N LYS A 261 -7.63 -14.41 -15.21
CA LYS A 261 -8.36 -13.22 -14.72
C LYS A 261 -7.43 -12.02 -14.48
N GLN A 262 -6.20 -12.26 -13.99
CA GLN A 262 -5.19 -11.20 -13.86
C GLN A 262 -4.84 -10.58 -15.21
N TRP A 263 -4.63 -11.40 -16.23
CA TRP A 263 -4.35 -10.92 -17.58
C TRP A 263 -5.51 -10.12 -18.16
N ASP A 264 -6.75 -10.62 -18.03
CA ASP A 264 -7.95 -9.94 -18.54
C ASP A 264 -8.13 -8.56 -17.91
N ILE A 265 -7.94 -8.46 -16.58
CA ILE A 265 -8.00 -7.19 -15.85
C ILE A 265 -6.87 -6.26 -16.27
N HIS A 266 -5.64 -6.78 -16.42
CA HIS A 266 -4.50 -5.99 -16.87
C HIS A 266 -4.76 -5.40 -18.26
N GLU A 267 -5.27 -6.19 -19.19
CA GLU A 267 -5.63 -5.73 -20.53
C GLU A 267 -6.74 -4.67 -20.48
N GLU A 268 -7.77 -4.87 -19.66
CA GLU A 268 -8.83 -3.88 -19.47
C GLU A 268 -8.30 -2.55 -18.93
N ILE A 269 -7.41 -2.58 -17.92
CA ILE A 269 -6.77 -1.38 -17.38
C ILE A 269 -5.96 -0.66 -18.46
N ASN A 270 -5.18 -1.39 -19.26
CA ASN A 270 -4.34 -0.81 -20.31
C ASN A 270 -5.17 -0.17 -21.44
N ASN A 271 -6.40 -0.63 -21.65
CA ASN A 271 -7.31 -0.08 -22.66
C ASN A 271 -8.07 1.18 -22.19
N LYS A 272 -7.95 1.59 -20.92
CA LYS A 272 -8.53 2.85 -20.41
C LYS A 272 -7.75 4.06 -20.91
N SER A 273 -8.36 5.24 -20.85
CA SER A 273 -7.70 6.49 -21.20
C SER A 273 -6.56 6.81 -20.23
N PRO A 274 -5.39 7.26 -20.73
CA PRO A 274 -4.28 7.64 -19.87
C PRO A 274 -4.56 8.93 -19.10
N PHE A 275 -3.92 9.07 -17.94
CA PHE A 275 -3.96 10.28 -17.14
C PHE A 275 -3.00 11.34 -17.70
N LYS A 276 -3.35 12.59 -17.48
CA LYS A 276 -2.50 13.71 -17.87
C LYS A 276 -1.41 13.90 -16.80
N LYS A 277 -0.19 14.18 -17.28
CA LYS A 277 0.91 14.57 -16.40
C LYS A 277 0.55 15.81 -15.60
N ILE A 278 0.98 15.88 -14.35
CA ILE A 278 0.75 16.99 -13.43
C ILE A 278 2.04 17.69 -13.07
N GLU A 279 1.93 18.97 -12.71
CA GLU A 279 3.09 19.82 -12.34
C GLU A 279 3.45 19.65 -10.84
N SER A 280 2.52 19.18 -9.99
CA SER A 280 2.72 18.98 -8.57
C SER A 280 1.77 17.93 -8.02
N TYR A 281 2.27 17.13 -7.07
CA TYR A 281 1.42 16.19 -6.31
C TYR A 281 0.69 16.86 -5.13
N LYS A 282 1.02 18.12 -4.80
CA LYS A 282 0.38 18.90 -3.73
C LYS A 282 -0.90 19.59 -4.20
#